data_966be3bdf8da1e6c7cc792c8af697fee
#
_entry.id   966be3bdf8da1e6c7cc792c8af697fee
#
_cell.length_a   1.000
_cell.length_b   1.000
_cell.length_c   1.000
_cell.angle_alpha   90.00
_cell.angle_beta   90.00
_cell.angle_gamma   90.00
#
_symmetry.space_group_name_H-M   'P 1'
#
loop_
_entity.id
_entity.type
_entity.pdbx_description
1 polymer ?
#
loop_
_entity_poly.entity_id
_entity_poly.type
_entity_poly.pdbx_seq_one_letter_code
_entity_poly.pdbx_strand_id
1 'polypeptide(L)'
;MRKISKISLVAAVAVAGFSTANAQPLEEAIKNVDVSGSVVYRYNNYDNSLDRTGGQSENNNYKIGLNLSSKVNDYVKFNSRFIVGDATDFAKLESKKDQNGDGNAEVTLSNAYFGFTAIPNTVVNIGKQGLTTPYTVAVDINGNEQNGTGILALSTFGPITAGAGYFNGTNVTTSGNGVVGSKTSTTTLFGAGGTNTGNGGLDMYVATVQGDLDFVKLEAWYAGLQNTFGSYTLAATSKLDLAENANLGLEARYVNLTLNNKAQRNANLTSDDNSMIRLAVDGKVSIVNARLAYTMTDKDGGLTALDQDAKNTSLGWFITSNGIADADYFQGALGVDILDNLNFTANYGYLKADRTDAGKRTLSSRLITGNELKQQEVYGQLTYKMSKNLSTYLRYGNFEQKVGGTKNIDQDAGRLQVAYTF
;
A
#
# COMPACT_ATOMS: atom_id res chain seq x y z
N MET A 1 28.32 11.44 -9.18
CA MET A 1 27.13 10.86 -9.83
C MET A 1 26.18 10.44 -8.73
N ARG A 2 25.16 11.24 -8.48
CA ARG A 2 24.13 10.94 -7.45
C ARG A 2 23.32 9.75 -7.95
N LYS A 3 23.18 8.74 -7.12
CA LYS A 3 22.28 7.62 -7.37
C LYS A 3 20.86 8.18 -7.29
N ILE A 4 20.19 8.30 -8.43
CA ILE A 4 18.75 8.52 -8.48
C ILE A 4 18.12 7.34 -7.76
N SER A 5 17.49 7.61 -6.61
CA SER A 5 16.70 6.59 -5.93
C SER A 5 15.67 6.07 -6.92
N LYS A 6 15.64 4.75 -7.09
CA LYS A 6 14.72 4.08 -7.99
C LYS A 6 13.28 4.34 -7.52
N ILE A 7 12.72 5.47 -7.94
CA ILE A 7 11.29 5.64 -8.02
C ILE A 7 10.89 4.78 -9.22
N SER A 8 10.24 3.69 -8.97
CA SER A 8 9.64 2.87 -10.02
C SER A 8 8.47 3.66 -10.59
N LEU A 9 8.73 4.35 -11.71
CA LEU A 9 7.73 4.91 -12.62
C LEU A 9 8.46 5.58 -13.78
N VAL A 10 8.16 5.58 -14.84
CA VAL A 10 7.59 5.23 -15.99
C VAL A 10 6.89 6.23 -16.80
N ALA A 11 7.17 6.35 -17.98
CA ALA A 11 6.52 6.24 -19.14
C ALA A 11 6.58 7.22 -20.21
N ALA A 12 6.94 7.20 -21.41
CA ALA A 12 6.68 8.13 -22.49
C ALA A 12 6.35 7.52 -23.84
N VAL A 13 5.46 8.13 -24.56
CA VAL A 13 5.20 7.81 -25.96
C VAL A 13 6.13 8.62 -26.86
N ALA A 14 6.97 7.95 -27.64
CA ALA A 14 7.48 8.50 -28.88
C ALA A 14 6.93 7.63 -30.00
N VAL A 15 6.13 8.21 -30.88
CA VAL A 15 5.84 7.62 -32.18
C VAL A 15 7.09 7.77 -33.00
N ALA A 16 8.03 6.84 -32.87
CA ALA A 16 9.14 6.71 -33.79
C ALA A 16 8.68 5.77 -34.91
N GLY A 17 8.92 6.18 -36.16
CA GLY A 17 8.57 5.41 -37.33
C GLY A 17 9.04 3.98 -37.22
N PHE A 18 8.21 3.05 -37.64
CA PHE A 18 8.50 1.63 -37.73
C PHE A 18 9.67 1.39 -38.70
N SER A 19 10.89 1.40 -38.19
CA SER A 19 11.96 0.68 -38.86
C SER A 19 11.72 -0.80 -38.63
N THR A 20 11.84 -1.63 -39.63
CA THR A 20 11.78 -3.09 -39.53
C THR A 20 12.77 -3.55 -38.46
N ALA A 21 12.25 -3.80 -37.26
CA ALA A 21 13.03 -4.37 -36.18
C ALA A 21 13.39 -5.79 -36.60
N ASN A 22 14.66 -6.06 -36.85
CA ASN A 22 15.16 -7.41 -36.92
C ASN A 22 14.86 -8.05 -35.56
N ALA A 23 13.95 -9.01 -35.53
CA ALA A 23 13.68 -9.79 -34.34
C ALA A 23 14.99 -10.44 -33.92
N GLN A 24 15.45 -10.15 -32.71
CA GLN A 24 16.60 -10.83 -32.15
C GLN A 24 16.32 -12.33 -32.10
N PRO A 25 17.32 -13.20 -32.38
CA PRO A 25 17.16 -14.63 -32.17
C PRO A 25 16.66 -14.91 -30.79
N LEU A 26 15.74 -15.85 -30.62
CA LEU A 26 15.09 -16.17 -29.33
C LEU A 26 16.10 -16.40 -28.18
N GLU A 27 17.24 -17.04 -28.52
CA GLU A 27 18.32 -17.26 -27.55
C GLU A 27 18.95 -15.95 -27.04
N GLU A 28 19.14 -14.97 -27.92
CA GLU A 28 19.68 -13.67 -27.55
C GLU A 28 18.65 -12.82 -26.79
N ALA A 29 17.37 -12.92 -27.16
CA ALA A 29 16.27 -12.28 -26.43
C ALA A 29 16.14 -12.84 -25.02
N ILE A 30 16.31 -14.15 -24.82
CA ILE A 30 16.28 -14.78 -23.48
C ILE A 30 17.49 -14.35 -22.62
N LYS A 31 18.69 -14.24 -23.23
CA LYS A 31 19.89 -13.76 -22.51
C LYS A 31 19.80 -12.33 -22.04
N ASN A 32 18.95 -11.52 -22.66
CA ASN A 32 18.75 -10.10 -22.36
C ASN A 32 17.52 -9.83 -21.46
N VAL A 33 16.99 -10.86 -20.79
CA VAL A 33 15.89 -10.70 -19.82
C VAL A 33 16.46 -10.56 -18.42
N ASP A 34 16.26 -9.42 -17.82
CA ASP A 34 16.50 -9.21 -16.38
C ASP A 34 15.40 -9.93 -15.60
N VAL A 35 15.80 -10.85 -14.74
CA VAL A 35 14.90 -11.61 -13.87
C VAL A 35 15.11 -11.15 -12.44
N SER A 36 14.03 -10.82 -11.75
CA SER A 36 14.02 -10.52 -10.32
C SER A 36 12.72 -10.98 -9.69
N GLY A 37 12.70 -11.07 -8.37
CA GLY A 37 11.48 -11.51 -7.74
C GLY A 37 11.56 -11.64 -6.23
N SER A 38 10.52 -12.26 -5.69
CA SER A 38 10.44 -12.55 -4.26
C SER A 38 9.70 -13.85 -4.01
N VAL A 39 10.15 -14.57 -2.98
CA VAL A 39 9.44 -15.72 -2.40
C VAL A 39 9.21 -15.41 -0.95
N VAL A 40 7.95 -15.39 -0.52
CA VAL A 40 7.57 -15.09 0.85
C VAL A 40 6.80 -16.26 1.43
N TYR A 41 7.23 -16.73 2.59
CA TYR A 41 6.46 -17.61 3.46
C TYR A 41 6.04 -16.83 4.69
N ARG A 42 4.77 -17.00 5.12
CA ARG A 42 4.20 -16.34 6.29
C ARG A 42 3.36 -17.33 7.10
N TYR A 43 3.69 -17.49 8.37
CA TYR A 43 2.85 -18.13 9.36
C TYR A 43 2.20 -17.08 10.23
N ASN A 44 0.89 -17.19 10.45
CA ASN A 44 0.15 -16.37 11.40
C ASN A 44 -0.55 -17.27 12.41
N ASN A 45 -0.62 -16.79 13.64
CA ASN A 45 -1.43 -17.34 14.71
C ASN A 45 -2.20 -16.19 15.36
N TYR A 46 -3.50 -16.33 15.50
CA TYR A 46 -4.38 -15.38 16.14
C TYR A 46 -5.25 -16.09 17.17
N ASP A 47 -5.37 -15.49 18.35
CA ASP A 47 -6.24 -15.98 19.43
C ASP A 47 -7.05 -14.82 20.00
N ASN A 48 -8.37 -14.82 19.77
CA ASN A 48 -9.27 -13.83 20.34
C ASN A 48 -9.95 -14.43 21.59
N SER A 49 -9.53 -14.02 22.77
CA SER A 49 -9.99 -14.53 24.06
C SER A 49 -11.50 -14.32 24.32
N LEU A 50 -12.14 -13.43 23.56
CA LEU A 50 -13.58 -13.14 23.69
C LEU A 50 -14.45 -13.99 22.75
N ASP A 51 -13.86 -14.66 21.78
CA ASP A 51 -14.58 -15.58 20.88
C ASP A 51 -14.45 -17.02 21.38
N ARG A 52 -15.51 -17.50 22.02
CA ARG A 52 -15.55 -18.84 22.62
C ARG A 52 -15.74 -19.99 21.60
N THR A 53 -16.03 -19.68 20.33
CA THR A 53 -16.45 -20.69 19.35
C THR A 53 -15.49 -20.83 18.16
N GLY A 54 -14.42 -20.06 18.07
CA GLY A 54 -13.49 -20.07 16.95
C GLY A 54 -12.45 -18.97 16.99
N GLY A 55 -12.15 -18.47 18.19
CA GLY A 55 -11.20 -17.37 18.41
C GLY A 55 -9.77 -17.67 17.95
N GLN A 56 -9.41 -18.94 17.81
CA GLN A 56 -8.08 -19.36 17.33
C GLN A 56 -8.07 -19.56 15.82
N SER A 57 -7.08 -18.98 15.17
CA SER A 57 -6.83 -19.14 13.75
C SER A 57 -5.34 -19.23 13.48
N GLU A 58 -4.94 -20.34 12.86
CA GLU A 58 -3.58 -20.55 12.37
C GLU A 58 -3.59 -20.71 10.87
N ASN A 59 -2.62 -20.09 10.20
CA ASN A 59 -2.49 -20.28 8.77
C ASN A 59 -1.03 -20.16 8.31
N ASN A 60 -0.72 -21.00 7.35
CA ASN A 60 0.51 -20.93 6.58
C ASN A 60 0.20 -20.36 5.21
N ASN A 61 0.99 -19.41 4.79
CA ASN A 61 0.74 -18.69 3.54
C ASN A 61 2.03 -18.53 2.76
N TYR A 62 1.92 -18.37 1.46
CA TYR A 62 3.04 -18.06 0.59
C TYR A 62 2.63 -17.09 -0.51
N LYS A 63 3.64 -16.45 -1.07
CA LYS A 63 3.50 -15.68 -2.32
C LYS A 63 4.82 -15.67 -3.06
N ILE A 64 4.76 -15.92 -4.38
CA ILE A 64 5.92 -15.80 -5.26
C ILE A 64 5.60 -14.72 -6.29
N GLY A 65 6.45 -13.72 -6.39
CA GLY A 65 6.41 -12.69 -7.42
C GLY A 65 7.62 -12.80 -8.32
N LEU A 66 7.41 -12.93 -9.63
CA LEU A 66 8.45 -12.99 -10.63
C LEU A 66 8.34 -11.78 -11.58
N ASN A 67 9.38 -10.97 -11.63
CA ASN A 67 9.47 -9.85 -12.56
C ASN A 67 10.41 -10.20 -13.71
N LEU A 68 9.98 -9.92 -14.93
CA LEU A 68 10.79 -10.04 -16.14
C LEU A 68 10.85 -8.67 -16.81
N SER A 69 12.06 -8.23 -17.16
CA SER A 69 12.29 -7.00 -17.91
C SER A 69 13.17 -7.30 -19.11
N SER A 70 12.68 -7.01 -20.31
CA SER A 70 13.39 -7.23 -21.56
C SER A 70 13.60 -5.93 -22.31
N LYS A 71 14.83 -5.69 -22.75
CA LYS A 71 15.16 -4.56 -23.59
C LYS A 71 14.65 -4.84 -25.03
N VAL A 72 13.71 -4.01 -25.50
CA VAL A 72 13.21 -4.08 -26.88
C VAL A 72 14.15 -3.32 -27.80
N ASN A 73 14.59 -2.13 -27.39
CA ASN A 73 15.60 -1.30 -28.03
C ASN A 73 16.19 -0.30 -27.01
N ASP A 74 17.02 0.66 -27.45
CA ASP A 74 17.68 1.60 -26.55
C ASP A 74 16.71 2.50 -25.76
N TYR A 75 15.48 2.65 -26.21
CA TYR A 75 14.47 3.55 -25.64
C TYR A 75 13.25 2.83 -25.08
N VAL A 76 13.13 1.51 -25.29
CA VAL A 76 11.93 0.75 -24.93
C VAL A 76 12.30 -0.51 -24.18
N LYS A 77 11.67 -0.72 -23.03
CA LYS A 77 11.69 -1.97 -22.29
C LYS A 77 10.28 -2.53 -22.17
N PHE A 78 10.15 -3.84 -22.28
CA PHE A 78 8.92 -4.54 -21.89
C PHE A 78 9.12 -5.11 -20.49
N ASN A 79 8.15 -4.87 -19.62
CA ASN A 79 8.16 -5.33 -18.25
C ASN A 79 6.91 -6.15 -17.97
N SER A 80 7.09 -7.27 -17.29
CA SER A 80 5.98 -8.11 -16.83
C SER A 80 6.21 -8.60 -15.41
N ARG A 81 5.11 -8.87 -14.71
CA ARG A 81 5.13 -9.46 -13.36
C ARG A 81 4.11 -10.58 -13.29
N PHE A 82 4.57 -11.73 -12.89
CA PHE A 82 3.76 -12.91 -12.62
C PHE A 82 3.70 -13.18 -11.13
N ILE A 83 2.53 -13.58 -10.67
CA ILE A 83 2.29 -14.02 -9.30
C ILE A 83 1.96 -15.50 -9.33
N VAL A 84 2.63 -16.28 -8.48
CA VAL A 84 2.24 -17.65 -8.17
C VAL A 84 1.65 -17.65 -6.76
N GLY A 85 0.41 -18.04 -6.65
CA GLY A 85 -0.41 -17.96 -5.45
C GLY A 85 -1.70 -17.16 -5.70
N ASP A 86 -2.12 -16.33 -4.74
CA ASP A 86 -3.28 -15.46 -4.89
C ASP A 86 -2.83 -14.03 -5.26
N ALA A 87 -3.45 -13.39 -6.25
CA ALA A 87 -3.14 -12.02 -6.65
C ALA A 87 -3.68 -10.98 -5.64
N THR A 88 -4.67 -11.35 -4.84
CA THR A 88 -5.39 -10.45 -3.92
C THR A 88 -5.03 -10.65 -2.45
N ASP A 89 -4.17 -11.62 -2.13
CA ASP A 89 -3.69 -11.92 -0.78
C ASP A 89 -2.48 -12.87 -0.87
N PHE A 90 -2.04 -13.42 0.25
CA PHE A 90 -1.18 -14.60 0.29
C PHE A 90 -2.02 -15.86 0.05
N ALA A 91 -1.52 -16.74 -0.81
CA ALA A 91 -2.12 -18.07 -0.98
C ALA A 91 -1.87 -18.93 0.25
N LYS A 92 -2.78 -19.82 0.56
CA LYS A 92 -2.64 -20.79 1.64
C LYS A 92 -1.66 -21.90 1.25
N LEU A 93 -0.77 -22.26 2.15
CA LEU A 93 0.14 -23.38 2.05
C LEU A 93 -0.29 -24.46 3.06
N GLU A 94 -1.33 -25.21 2.71
CA GLU A 94 -1.88 -26.26 3.57
C GLU A 94 -1.83 -27.63 2.87
N SER A 95 -1.54 -28.68 3.63
CA SER A 95 -1.44 -30.04 3.09
C SER A 95 -2.77 -30.74 2.74
N LYS A 96 -3.91 -30.06 2.96
CA LYS A 96 -5.25 -30.60 2.65
C LYS A 96 -5.71 -30.15 1.28
N LYS A 97 -5.93 -31.12 0.40
CA LYS A 97 -6.21 -30.96 -1.03
C LYS A 97 -7.61 -30.41 -1.37
N ASP A 98 -8.57 -30.42 -0.47
CA ASP A 98 -9.98 -30.40 -0.80
C ASP A 98 -10.79 -29.19 -0.28
N GLN A 99 -10.19 -28.30 0.49
CA GLN A 99 -10.88 -27.08 0.95
C GLN A 99 -9.93 -25.89 1.03
N ASN A 100 -9.64 -25.24 -0.09
CA ASN A 100 -8.77 -24.07 -0.18
C ASN A 100 -7.27 -24.32 0.15
N GLY A 101 -6.80 -25.55 0.03
CA GLY A 101 -5.38 -25.88 0.14
C GLY A 101 -4.57 -25.54 -1.12
N ASP A 102 -3.28 -25.72 -1.06
CA ASP A 102 -2.28 -25.41 -2.09
C ASP A 102 -2.35 -26.26 -3.38
N GLY A 103 -3.43 -27.04 -3.56
CA GLY A 103 -3.57 -28.01 -4.64
C GLY A 103 -3.53 -27.45 -6.06
N ASN A 104 -3.78 -26.13 -6.23
CA ASN A 104 -3.71 -25.44 -7.51
C ASN A 104 -3.14 -24.04 -7.30
N ALA A 105 -1.84 -23.89 -7.46
CA ALA A 105 -1.22 -22.58 -7.52
C ALA A 105 -1.68 -21.84 -8.77
N GLU A 106 -2.43 -20.75 -8.59
CA GLU A 106 -2.79 -19.86 -9.71
C GLU A 106 -1.58 -19.07 -10.16
N VAL A 107 -1.44 -18.90 -11.47
CA VAL A 107 -0.46 -17.99 -12.06
C VAL A 107 -1.19 -16.81 -12.67
N THR A 108 -0.98 -15.64 -12.10
CA THR A 108 -1.64 -14.40 -12.54
C THR A 108 -0.63 -13.45 -13.15
N LEU A 109 -0.96 -12.88 -14.32
CA LEU A 109 -0.22 -11.77 -14.91
C LEU A 109 -0.62 -10.47 -14.23
N SER A 110 0.19 -10.03 -13.27
CA SER A 110 -0.06 -8.80 -12.50
C SER A 110 0.26 -7.55 -13.31
N ASN A 111 1.44 -7.50 -13.94
CA ASN A 111 1.85 -6.37 -14.78
C ASN A 111 2.28 -6.84 -16.17
N ALA A 112 1.97 -6.01 -17.18
CA ALA A 112 2.46 -6.14 -18.54
C ALA A 112 2.41 -4.76 -19.20
N TYR A 113 3.57 -4.12 -19.37
CA TYR A 113 3.65 -2.76 -19.89
C TYR A 113 4.97 -2.48 -20.61
N PHE A 114 4.93 -1.51 -21.52
CA PHE A 114 6.11 -0.96 -22.16
C PHE A 114 6.54 0.32 -21.45
N GLY A 115 7.83 0.43 -21.14
CA GLY A 115 8.47 1.63 -20.61
C GLY A 115 9.29 2.30 -21.69
N PHE A 116 9.07 3.59 -21.93
CA PHE A 116 9.73 4.39 -22.94
C PHE A 116 10.59 5.46 -22.29
N THR A 117 11.79 5.69 -22.78
CA THR A 117 12.78 6.65 -22.26
C THR A 117 13.41 7.53 -23.36
N ALA A 118 12.77 7.61 -24.53
CA ALA A 118 13.29 8.39 -25.67
C ALA A 118 13.33 9.91 -25.40
N ILE A 119 12.50 10.41 -24.50
CA ILE A 119 12.52 11.82 -24.09
C ILE A 119 13.44 11.97 -22.89
N PRO A 120 14.45 12.87 -22.93
CA PRO A 120 15.37 13.07 -21.83
C PRO A 120 14.63 13.35 -20.51
N ASN A 121 15.10 12.75 -19.43
CA ASN A 121 14.56 12.89 -18.07
C ASN A 121 13.07 12.53 -17.95
N THR A 122 12.49 11.89 -18.94
CA THR A 122 11.10 11.51 -19.00
C THR A 122 10.97 10.02 -19.16
N VAL A 123 10.06 9.44 -18.43
CA VAL A 123 9.71 8.02 -18.53
C VAL A 123 8.19 7.92 -18.68
N VAL A 124 7.68 7.12 -19.68
CA VAL A 124 6.25 6.87 -19.89
C VAL A 124 5.97 5.37 -19.96
N ASN A 125 5.14 4.76 -19.10
CA ASN A 125 4.62 3.39 -19.19
C ASN A 125 3.27 3.35 -19.87
N ILE A 126 3.13 2.36 -20.67
CA ILE A 126 1.88 2.06 -21.35
C ILE A 126 1.57 0.59 -21.16
N GLY A 127 0.42 0.28 -20.58
CA GLY A 127 -0.04 -1.07 -20.32
C GLY A 127 -0.53 -1.25 -18.88
N LYS A 128 -0.61 -2.51 -18.46
CA LYS A 128 -1.02 -2.89 -17.11
C LYS A 128 0.17 -2.78 -16.16
N GLN A 129 0.08 -1.91 -15.17
CA GLN A 129 1.17 -1.60 -14.26
C GLN A 129 0.68 -1.43 -12.82
N GLY A 130 1.58 -1.63 -11.85
CA GLY A 130 1.29 -1.39 -10.45
C GLY A 130 1.06 0.10 -10.16
N LEU A 131 0.04 0.39 -9.36
CA LEU A 131 -0.33 1.75 -8.98
C LEU A 131 0.42 2.18 -7.72
N THR A 132 1.53 2.87 -7.88
CA THR A 132 2.31 3.45 -6.78
C THR A 132 2.01 4.93 -6.65
N THR A 133 1.00 5.27 -5.88
CA THR A 133 0.59 6.65 -5.58
C THR A 133 0.43 6.82 -4.07
N PRO A 134 0.21 8.03 -3.52
CA PRO A 134 -0.13 8.16 -2.10
C PRO A 134 -1.46 7.50 -1.72
N TYR A 135 -2.30 7.16 -2.68
CA TYR A 135 -3.63 6.57 -2.50
C TYR A 135 -3.65 5.05 -2.66
N THR A 136 -2.64 4.49 -3.34
CA THR A 136 -2.59 3.09 -3.77
C THR A 136 -1.21 2.50 -3.51
N VAL A 137 -1.15 1.16 -3.41
CA VAL A 137 0.10 0.42 -3.23
C VAL A 137 0.20 -0.67 -4.30
N ALA A 138 1.28 -0.66 -5.07
CA ALA A 138 1.48 -1.68 -6.11
C ALA A 138 1.54 -3.10 -5.54
N VAL A 139 2.15 -3.26 -4.36
CA VAL A 139 2.14 -4.49 -3.55
C VAL A 139 2.10 -4.08 -2.09
N ASP A 140 1.02 -4.38 -1.38
CA ASP A 140 0.85 -4.05 0.02
C ASP A 140 1.48 -5.07 0.97
N ILE A 141 1.44 -4.79 2.28
CA ILE A 141 2.00 -5.67 3.33
C ILE A 141 1.33 -7.04 3.42
N ASN A 142 0.12 -7.19 2.89
CA ASN A 142 -0.62 -8.45 2.81
C ASN A 142 -0.51 -9.11 1.42
N GLY A 143 0.33 -8.55 0.55
CA GLY A 143 0.61 -9.10 -0.77
C GLY A 143 -0.49 -8.82 -1.80
N ASN A 144 -1.47 -7.96 -1.52
CA ASN A 144 -2.42 -7.52 -2.54
C ASN A 144 -1.72 -6.62 -3.55
N GLU A 145 -2.09 -6.71 -4.81
CA GLU A 145 -1.51 -5.92 -5.88
C GLU A 145 -2.56 -5.01 -6.51
N GLN A 146 -2.36 -3.69 -6.37
CA GLN A 146 -3.21 -2.69 -7.03
C GLN A 146 -2.61 -2.30 -8.38
N ASN A 147 -3.37 -2.54 -9.44
CA ASN A 147 -2.93 -2.37 -10.82
C ASN A 147 -3.89 -1.47 -11.60
N GLY A 148 -3.33 -0.77 -12.57
CA GLY A 148 -4.07 -0.01 -13.57
C GLY A 148 -3.55 -0.26 -14.97
N THR A 149 -4.46 -0.38 -15.93
CA THR A 149 -4.14 -0.44 -17.36
C THR A 149 -4.34 0.94 -17.96
N GLY A 150 -3.29 1.49 -18.55
CA GLY A 150 -3.33 2.84 -19.08
C GLY A 150 -1.95 3.41 -19.34
N ILE A 151 -1.84 4.72 -19.18
CA ILE A 151 -0.62 5.49 -19.41
C ILE A 151 -0.25 6.31 -18.18
N LEU A 152 1.04 6.40 -17.90
CA LEU A 152 1.59 7.23 -16.84
C LEU A 152 2.89 7.88 -17.32
N ALA A 153 3.01 9.19 -17.20
CA ALA A 153 4.16 9.98 -17.59
C ALA A 153 4.77 10.70 -16.40
N LEU A 154 6.10 10.63 -16.26
CA LEU A 154 6.88 11.38 -15.28
C LEU A 154 8.07 12.04 -15.95
N SER A 155 8.29 13.31 -15.67
CA SER A 155 9.45 14.07 -16.12
C SER A 155 10.13 14.72 -14.93
N THR A 156 11.47 14.70 -14.91
CA THR A 156 12.28 15.29 -13.86
C THR A 156 13.15 16.42 -14.41
N PHE A 157 13.00 17.62 -13.88
CA PHE A 157 13.74 18.81 -14.28
C PHE A 157 14.44 19.40 -13.05
N GLY A 158 15.74 19.17 -12.95
CA GLY A 158 16.49 19.56 -11.73
C GLY A 158 15.91 18.90 -10.48
N PRO A 159 15.49 19.68 -9.46
CA PRO A 159 14.90 19.12 -8.24
C PRO A 159 13.40 18.80 -8.37
N ILE A 160 12.77 19.16 -9.48
CA ILE A 160 11.32 19.02 -9.67
C ILE A 160 10.99 17.80 -10.50
N THR A 161 10.06 16.98 -10.02
CA THR A 161 9.43 15.91 -10.80
C THR A 161 7.95 16.22 -10.97
N ALA A 162 7.47 16.22 -12.20
CA ALA A 162 6.06 16.35 -12.53
C ALA A 162 5.56 15.12 -13.27
N GLY A 163 4.31 14.74 -13.08
CA GLY A 163 3.74 13.59 -13.76
C GLY A 163 2.24 13.58 -13.80
N ALA A 164 1.72 12.81 -14.77
CA ALA A 164 0.30 12.56 -14.92
C ALA A 164 0.05 11.15 -15.45
N GLY A 165 -1.07 10.55 -15.08
CA GLY A 165 -1.49 9.23 -15.53
C GLY A 165 -2.99 9.13 -15.69
N TYR A 166 -3.39 8.28 -16.65
CA TYR A 166 -4.77 7.89 -16.88
C TYR A 166 -4.83 6.38 -17.07
N PHE A 167 -5.70 5.74 -16.31
CA PHE A 167 -5.92 4.30 -16.31
C PHE A 167 -7.39 4.04 -16.60
N ASN A 168 -7.69 3.49 -17.75
CA ASN A 168 -9.06 3.16 -18.19
C ASN A 168 -9.55 1.81 -17.65
N GLY A 169 -8.79 1.17 -16.79
CA GLY A 169 -9.16 -0.04 -16.08
C GLY A 169 -8.27 -0.20 -14.86
N THR A 170 -8.87 -0.46 -13.70
CA THR A 170 -8.15 -0.69 -12.44
C THR A 170 -8.77 -1.86 -11.69
N ASN A 171 -8.00 -2.48 -10.80
CA ASN A 171 -8.49 -3.50 -9.89
C ASN A 171 -8.69 -2.98 -8.45
N VAL A 172 -8.68 -1.66 -8.25
CA VAL A 172 -8.78 -1.04 -6.91
C VAL A 172 -10.09 -1.34 -6.17
N THR A 173 -11.10 -1.85 -6.87
CA THR A 173 -12.37 -2.30 -6.28
C THR A 173 -12.35 -3.73 -5.76
N THR A 174 -11.39 -4.54 -6.18
CA THR A 174 -11.32 -5.98 -5.88
C THR A 174 -10.01 -6.38 -5.21
N SER A 175 -8.95 -5.59 -5.39
CA SER A 175 -7.67 -5.84 -4.73
C SER A 175 -7.59 -4.98 -3.48
N GLY A 176 -7.09 -5.55 -2.44
CA GLY A 176 -6.61 -4.68 -1.43
C GLY A 176 -6.95 -4.99 -0.02
N ASN A 177 -6.01 -4.56 0.75
CA ASN A 177 -6.03 -4.29 2.16
C ASN A 177 -6.81 -2.98 2.42
N GLY A 178 -7.78 -2.65 1.57
CA GLY A 178 -8.44 -1.37 1.55
C GLY A 178 -9.85 -1.39 2.13
N VAL A 179 -10.27 -0.23 2.59
CA VAL A 179 -11.66 0.04 2.97
C VAL A 179 -12.59 -0.11 1.75
N VAL A 180 -12.05 0.13 0.56
CA VAL A 180 -12.77 0.10 -0.72
C VAL A 180 -12.73 -1.27 -1.37
N GLY A 181 -11.67 -2.06 -1.12
CA GLY A 181 -11.43 -3.37 -1.73
C GLY A 181 -11.77 -4.57 -0.87
N SER A 182 -12.30 -4.39 0.34
CA SER A 182 -12.72 -5.51 1.18
C SER A 182 -13.79 -6.33 0.45
N LYS A 183 -13.56 -7.63 0.31
CA LYS A 183 -14.52 -8.58 -0.30
C LYS A 183 -15.93 -8.52 0.30
N THR A 184 -16.05 -7.96 1.49
CA THR A 184 -17.32 -7.75 2.20
C THR A 184 -17.92 -6.36 2.00
N SER A 185 -17.19 -5.40 1.43
CA SER A 185 -17.56 -3.98 1.31
C SER A 185 -17.71 -3.47 -0.12
N THR A 186 -17.66 -4.32 -1.13
CA THR A 186 -17.84 -3.93 -2.54
C THR A 186 -19.17 -3.23 -2.81
N THR A 187 -20.16 -3.39 -1.93
CA THR A 187 -21.45 -2.72 -2.01
C THR A 187 -21.46 -1.32 -1.41
N THR A 188 -20.47 -0.94 -0.61
CA THR A 188 -20.57 0.28 0.20
C THR A 188 -20.36 1.54 -0.63
N LEU A 189 -19.26 1.68 -1.37
CA LEU A 189 -19.01 2.85 -2.22
C LEU A 189 -19.53 2.67 -3.64
N PHE A 190 -19.49 1.47 -4.16
CA PHE A 190 -19.80 1.19 -5.57
C PHE A 190 -21.25 0.76 -5.80
N GLY A 191 -22.00 0.41 -4.73
CA GLY A 191 -23.39 -0.10 -4.77
C GLY A 191 -23.47 -1.60 -5.07
N ALA A 192 -24.65 -2.19 -4.88
CA ALA A 192 -24.94 -3.57 -5.27
C ALA A 192 -24.83 -3.69 -6.81
N GLY A 193 -23.80 -4.34 -7.29
CA GLY A 193 -23.44 -4.39 -8.72
C GLY A 193 -22.24 -3.52 -9.10
N GLY A 194 -21.59 -2.89 -8.12
CA GLY A 194 -20.37 -2.09 -8.30
C GLY A 194 -19.10 -2.88 -8.60
N THR A 195 -19.19 -4.20 -8.68
CA THR A 195 -18.24 -4.95 -9.48
C THR A 195 -18.51 -4.60 -10.93
N ASN A 196 -17.68 -3.75 -11.49
CA ASN A 196 -17.74 -3.46 -12.92
C ASN A 196 -17.36 -4.72 -13.70
N THR A 197 -18.34 -5.59 -13.84
CA THR A 197 -18.20 -6.96 -14.35
C THR A 197 -17.99 -7.01 -15.86
N GLY A 198 -17.90 -5.86 -16.52
CA GLY A 198 -17.83 -5.85 -17.97
C GLY A 198 -16.68 -5.08 -18.61
N ASN A 199 -16.11 -4.07 -17.94
CA ASN A 199 -15.28 -3.07 -18.59
C ASN A 199 -13.96 -2.71 -17.87
N GLY A 200 -13.34 -3.64 -17.16
CA GLY A 200 -11.97 -3.44 -16.67
C GLY A 200 -11.80 -2.54 -15.45
N GLY A 201 -12.86 -2.28 -14.67
CA GLY A 201 -12.82 -1.46 -13.45
C GLY A 201 -13.15 0.02 -13.70
N LEU A 202 -12.96 0.85 -12.67
CA LEU A 202 -13.23 2.29 -12.76
C LEU A 202 -11.99 3.02 -13.32
N ASP A 203 -12.23 4.03 -14.13
CA ASP A 203 -11.17 4.90 -14.64
C ASP A 203 -10.55 5.69 -13.48
N MET A 204 -9.22 5.73 -13.46
CA MET A 204 -8.45 6.51 -12.50
C MET A 204 -7.53 7.47 -13.23
N TYR A 205 -7.43 8.69 -12.72
CA TYR A 205 -6.47 9.69 -13.19
C TYR A 205 -5.69 10.25 -12.01
N VAL A 206 -4.42 10.53 -12.24
CA VAL A 206 -3.50 11.06 -11.24
C VAL A 206 -2.64 12.16 -11.85
N ALA A 207 -2.28 13.13 -11.03
CA ALA A 207 -1.28 14.12 -11.36
C ALA A 207 -0.42 14.42 -10.14
N THR A 208 0.85 14.76 -10.35
CA THR A 208 1.77 15.10 -9.27
C THR A 208 2.79 16.15 -9.69
N VAL A 209 3.17 16.97 -8.71
CA VAL A 209 4.39 17.77 -8.74
C VAL A 209 5.12 17.53 -7.43
N GLN A 210 6.40 17.18 -7.51
CA GLN A 210 7.24 16.91 -6.36
C GLN A 210 8.54 17.71 -6.48
N GLY A 211 9.01 18.27 -5.36
CA GLY A 211 10.27 18.98 -5.26
C GLY A 211 11.18 18.31 -4.26
N ASP A 212 12.43 18.01 -4.66
CA ASP A 212 13.49 17.57 -3.76
C ASP A 212 14.47 18.73 -3.56
N LEU A 213 14.30 19.45 -2.44
CA LEU A 213 14.99 20.71 -2.15
C LEU A 213 16.08 20.50 -1.09
N ASP A 214 16.94 19.52 -1.28
CA ASP A 214 18.03 19.09 -0.41
C ASP A 214 17.58 18.65 1.00
N PHE A 215 17.13 19.56 1.86
CA PHE A 215 16.70 19.26 3.24
C PHE A 215 15.21 18.98 3.38
N VAL A 216 14.40 19.34 2.38
CA VAL A 216 12.96 19.09 2.38
C VAL A 216 12.45 18.57 1.04
N LYS A 217 11.66 17.52 1.07
CA LYS A 217 10.91 17.02 -0.08
C LYS A 217 9.45 17.44 0.06
N LEU A 218 8.94 18.11 -0.98
CA LEU A 218 7.55 18.53 -1.08
C LEU A 218 6.82 17.66 -2.09
N GLU A 219 5.60 17.25 -1.79
CA GLU A 219 4.75 16.46 -2.68
C GLU A 219 3.37 17.11 -2.78
N ALA A 220 2.91 17.35 -4.00
CA ALA A 220 1.53 17.69 -4.31
C ALA A 220 0.97 16.64 -5.28
N TRP A 221 -0.16 16.07 -4.94
CA TRP A 221 -0.84 15.05 -5.72
C TRP A 221 -2.32 15.38 -5.89
N TYR A 222 -2.84 15.01 -7.04
CA TYR A 222 -4.26 14.92 -7.30
C TYR A 222 -4.59 13.53 -7.83
N ALA A 223 -5.69 12.95 -7.38
CA ALA A 223 -6.22 11.68 -7.88
C ALA A 223 -7.73 11.77 -8.01
N GLY A 224 -8.28 11.13 -9.03
CA GLY A 224 -9.69 10.93 -9.19
C GLY A 224 -10.00 9.51 -9.61
N LEU A 225 -11.07 8.95 -9.04
CA LEU A 225 -11.64 7.67 -9.43
C LEU A 225 -13.06 7.93 -9.95
N GLN A 226 -13.32 7.46 -11.16
CA GLN A 226 -14.57 7.74 -11.90
C GLN A 226 -15.81 7.49 -11.05
N ASN A 227 -16.71 8.46 -11.01
CA ASN A 227 -17.99 8.41 -10.27
C ASN A 227 -17.85 8.07 -8.77
N THR A 228 -16.64 8.16 -8.20
CA THR A 228 -16.36 7.76 -6.83
C THR A 228 -15.82 8.92 -6.00
N PHE A 229 -14.68 9.50 -6.36
CA PHE A 229 -14.08 10.61 -5.63
C PHE A 229 -13.12 11.44 -6.46
N GLY A 230 -12.84 12.66 -5.99
CA GLY A 230 -11.66 13.46 -6.27
C GLY A 230 -10.88 13.70 -4.97
N SER A 231 -9.56 13.71 -5.04
CA SER A 231 -8.72 13.89 -3.85
C SER A 231 -7.44 14.66 -4.18
N TYR A 232 -6.96 15.44 -3.21
CA TYR A 232 -5.62 16.02 -3.27
C TYR A 232 -4.84 15.74 -2.01
N THR A 233 -3.52 15.67 -2.16
CA THR A 233 -2.55 15.46 -1.07
C THR A 233 -1.46 16.50 -1.15
N LEU A 234 -1.12 17.08 -0.01
CA LEU A 234 0.07 17.90 0.18
C LEU A 234 0.93 17.24 1.26
N ALA A 235 2.22 17.06 1.00
CA ALA A 235 3.13 16.51 1.99
C ALA A 235 4.49 17.20 1.94
N ALA A 236 5.09 17.33 3.13
CA ALA A 236 6.48 17.74 3.32
C ALA A 236 7.18 16.69 4.16
N THR A 237 8.34 16.24 3.70
CA THR A 237 9.20 15.34 4.47
C THR A 237 10.61 15.93 4.51
N SER A 238 11.27 15.84 5.66
CA SER A 238 12.63 16.31 5.85
C SER A 238 13.47 15.21 6.48
N LYS A 239 14.73 15.13 6.09
CA LYS A 239 15.73 14.31 6.76
C LYS A 239 16.94 15.17 7.04
N LEU A 240 17.24 15.36 8.32
CA LEU A 240 18.33 16.14 8.83
C LEU A 240 19.38 15.21 9.41
N ASP A 241 20.58 15.21 8.85
CA ASP A 241 21.73 14.52 9.42
C ASP A 241 22.36 15.43 10.47
N LEU A 242 22.15 15.10 11.76
CA LEU A 242 22.59 15.93 12.91
C LEU A 242 24.03 15.64 13.29
N ALA A 243 24.48 14.40 13.12
CA ALA A 243 25.83 13.94 13.33
C ALA A 243 26.09 12.68 12.48
N GLU A 244 27.31 12.16 12.48
CA GLU A 244 27.71 10.97 11.71
C GLU A 244 26.79 9.76 11.95
N ASN A 245 26.31 9.61 13.19
CA ASN A 245 25.44 8.50 13.61
C ASN A 245 24.08 8.96 14.18
N ALA A 246 23.67 10.20 13.88
CA ALA A 246 22.41 10.76 14.35
C ALA A 246 21.66 11.46 13.21
N ASN A 247 20.40 11.09 13.00
CA ASN A 247 19.52 11.77 12.05
C ASN A 247 18.12 11.96 12.61
N LEU A 248 17.43 12.97 12.07
CA LEU A 248 16.06 13.32 12.40
C LEU A 248 15.24 13.41 11.12
N GLY A 249 14.15 12.66 11.05
CA GLY A 249 13.15 12.75 10.01
C GLY A 249 11.91 13.46 10.52
N LEU A 250 11.31 14.30 9.68
CA LEU A 250 10.06 14.99 9.96
C LEU A 250 9.09 14.75 8.79
N GLU A 251 7.82 14.54 9.09
CA GLU A 251 6.76 14.47 8.09
C GLU A 251 5.55 15.29 8.52
N ALA A 252 5.01 16.06 7.58
CA ALA A 252 3.68 16.66 7.65
C ALA A 252 2.92 16.29 6.38
N ARG A 253 1.70 15.78 6.52
CA ARG A 253 0.83 15.37 5.39
C ARG A 253 -0.60 15.81 5.63
N TYR A 254 -1.19 16.38 4.61
CA TYR A 254 -2.60 16.70 4.54
C TYR A 254 -3.22 16.03 3.32
N VAL A 255 -4.37 15.43 3.53
CA VAL A 255 -5.18 14.79 2.48
C VAL A 255 -6.60 15.29 2.60
N ASN A 256 -7.21 15.65 1.48
CA ASN A 256 -8.66 15.82 1.37
C ASN A 256 -9.18 14.92 0.26
N LEU A 257 -10.31 14.27 0.49
CA LEU A 257 -11.01 13.41 -0.46
C LEU A 257 -12.49 13.72 -0.40
N THR A 258 -13.03 14.14 -1.53
CA THR A 258 -14.46 14.43 -1.69
C THR A 258 -15.14 13.32 -2.48
N LEU A 259 -16.11 12.67 -1.90
CA LEU A 259 -16.89 11.60 -2.54
C LEU A 259 -17.88 12.21 -3.56
N ASN A 260 -18.06 11.51 -4.67
CA ASN A 260 -19.14 11.81 -5.59
C ASN A 260 -20.51 11.48 -4.94
N ASN A 261 -21.54 12.23 -5.26
CA ASN A 261 -22.91 12.03 -4.75
C ASN A 261 -23.43 10.59 -4.88
N LYS A 262 -23.00 9.85 -5.91
CA LYS A 262 -23.38 8.45 -6.09
C LYS A 262 -22.67 7.55 -5.07
N ALA A 263 -21.36 7.72 -4.89
CA ALA A 263 -20.58 6.97 -3.92
C ALA A 263 -21.02 7.27 -2.47
N GLN A 264 -21.25 8.54 -2.16
CA GLN A 264 -21.81 8.98 -0.88
C GLN A 264 -23.14 8.29 -0.55
N ARG A 265 -24.10 8.31 -1.52
CA ARG A 265 -25.39 7.62 -1.33
C ARG A 265 -25.26 6.11 -1.22
N ASN A 266 -24.40 5.48 -2.02
CA ASN A 266 -24.17 4.04 -1.94
C ASN A 266 -23.65 3.62 -0.57
N ALA A 267 -22.75 4.40 0.00
CA ALA A 267 -22.19 4.18 1.32
C ALA A 267 -23.13 4.64 2.46
N ASN A 268 -24.27 5.28 2.12
CA ASN A 268 -25.20 5.85 3.08
C ASN A 268 -24.53 6.81 4.07
N LEU A 269 -23.68 7.70 3.53
CA LEU A 269 -22.96 8.71 4.29
C LEU A 269 -23.71 10.06 4.24
N THR A 270 -23.64 10.81 5.35
CA THR A 270 -24.24 12.14 5.45
C THR A 270 -23.33 13.23 4.87
N SER A 271 -22.02 13.02 4.88
CA SER A 271 -21.03 13.92 4.28
C SER A 271 -20.28 13.24 3.15
N ASP A 272 -19.84 14.02 2.18
CA ASP A 272 -18.95 13.63 1.10
C ASP A 272 -17.49 14.00 1.38
N ASP A 273 -17.24 14.86 2.37
CA ASP A 273 -15.90 15.28 2.75
C ASP A 273 -15.19 14.29 3.67
N ASN A 274 -13.92 14.01 3.32
CA ASN A 274 -13.03 13.21 4.11
C ASN A 274 -11.66 13.89 4.15
N SER A 275 -11.05 13.99 5.32
CA SER A 275 -9.70 14.51 5.38
C SER A 275 -8.85 13.86 6.47
N MET A 276 -7.55 14.06 6.36
CA MET A 276 -6.56 13.59 7.31
C MET A 276 -5.40 14.58 7.42
N ILE A 277 -4.93 14.78 8.65
CA ILE A 277 -3.63 15.38 8.93
C ILE A 277 -2.77 14.34 9.63
N ARG A 278 -1.53 14.17 9.16
CA ARG A 278 -0.52 13.37 9.85
C ARG A 278 0.74 14.17 10.08
N LEU A 279 1.25 14.09 11.32
CA LEU A 279 2.57 14.58 11.70
C LEU A 279 3.38 13.41 12.22
N ALA A 280 4.65 13.29 11.81
CA ALA A 280 5.54 12.27 12.32
C ALA A 280 6.96 12.79 12.51
N VAL A 281 7.63 12.21 13.49
CA VAL A 281 9.04 12.44 13.81
C VAL A 281 9.72 11.08 13.91
N ASP A 282 10.78 10.91 13.15
CA ASP A 282 11.66 9.75 13.17
C ASP A 282 13.04 10.17 13.66
N GLY A 283 13.65 9.42 14.54
CA GLY A 283 14.99 9.69 15.03
C GLY A 283 15.84 8.43 15.05
N LYS A 284 17.12 8.57 14.71
CA LYS A 284 18.11 7.52 14.93
C LYS A 284 19.34 8.13 15.58
N VAL A 285 19.81 7.51 16.67
CA VAL A 285 21.05 7.87 17.34
C VAL A 285 21.79 6.56 17.62
N SER A 286 22.95 6.38 16.97
CA SER A 286 23.73 5.13 17.06
C SER A 286 22.87 3.89 16.72
N ILE A 287 22.72 2.97 17.65
CA ILE A 287 21.94 1.74 17.49
C ILE A 287 20.45 1.91 17.80
N VAL A 288 20.02 3.05 18.36
CA VAL A 288 18.64 3.29 18.76
C VAL A 288 17.91 4.08 17.67
N ASN A 289 16.73 3.63 17.30
CA ASN A 289 15.81 4.34 16.43
C ASN A 289 14.44 4.48 17.11
N ALA A 290 13.78 5.59 16.87
CA ALA A 290 12.45 5.87 17.41
C ALA A 290 11.58 6.56 16.38
N ARG A 291 10.27 6.31 16.44
CA ARG A 291 9.24 7.01 15.66
C ARG A 291 8.09 7.40 16.57
N LEU A 292 7.60 8.61 16.39
CA LEU A 292 6.32 9.06 16.93
C LEU A 292 5.50 9.62 15.77
N ALA A 293 4.24 9.24 15.68
CA ALA A 293 3.32 9.80 14.70
C ALA A 293 1.96 10.05 15.34
N TYR A 294 1.32 11.12 14.89
CA TYR A 294 -0.04 11.48 15.25
C TYR A 294 -0.83 11.73 13.97
N THR A 295 -1.99 11.11 13.89
CA THR A 295 -2.91 11.23 12.75
C THR A 295 -4.28 11.60 13.27
N MET A 296 -4.87 12.63 12.67
CA MET A 296 -6.22 13.07 12.93
C MET A 296 -7.03 12.99 11.62
N THR A 297 -8.23 12.41 11.70
CA THR A 297 -9.20 12.42 10.59
C THR A 297 -10.33 13.38 10.88
N ASP A 298 -10.97 13.89 9.81
CA ASP A 298 -12.09 14.81 9.96
C ASP A 298 -13.29 14.12 10.61
N LYS A 299 -14.06 14.91 11.36
CA LYS A 299 -15.29 14.46 12.05
C LYS A 299 -16.37 13.95 11.07
N ASP A 300 -16.33 14.40 9.84
CA ASP A 300 -17.31 14.07 8.82
C ASP A 300 -16.88 12.86 7.96
N GLY A 301 -15.57 12.57 7.86
CA GLY A 301 -15.07 11.42 7.12
C GLY A 301 -13.57 11.23 7.20
N GLY A 302 -13.13 9.98 7.18
CA GLY A 302 -11.72 9.58 7.30
C GLY A 302 -11.21 8.71 6.15
N LEU A 303 -11.95 8.59 5.04
CA LEU A 303 -11.45 7.87 3.86
C LEU A 303 -10.42 8.73 3.13
N THR A 304 -9.18 8.28 3.06
CA THR A 304 -8.07 9.05 2.49
C THR A 304 -7.20 8.27 1.52
N ALA A 305 -7.42 6.94 1.44
CA ALA A 305 -6.68 6.05 0.56
C ALA A 305 -7.55 4.89 0.06
N LEU A 306 -7.09 4.26 -1.02
CA LEU A 306 -7.68 3.05 -1.60
C LEU A 306 -7.04 1.77 -1.04
N ASP A 307 -5.98 1.91 -0.25
CA ASP A 307 -5.31 0.83 0.47
C ASP A 307 -4.89 1.31 1.86
N GLN A 308 -4.98 0.43 2.86
CA GLN A 308 -4.62 0.77 4.25
C GLN A 308 -3.11 0.95 4.45
N ASP A 309 -2.29 0.40 3.55
CA ASP A 309 -0.82 0.54 3.53
C ASP A 309 -0.34 1.73 2.68
N ALA A 310 -1.27 2.47 2.08
CA ALA A 310 -0.95 3.64 1.27
C ALA A 310 -0.44 4.81 2.12
N LYS A 311 0.36 5.70 1.54
CA LYS A 311 0.95 6.84 2.25
C LYS A 311 -0.08 7.80 2.86
N ASN A 312 -1.27 7.87 2.29
CA ASN A 312 -2.37 8.73 2.75
C ASN A 312 -3.20 8.13 3.88
N THR A 313 -2.63 7.21 4.65
CA THR A 313 -3.26 6.62 5.83
C THR A 313 -2.19 6.30 6.86
N SER A 314 -2.58 6.05 8.07
CA SER A 314 -1.71 5.52 9.12
C SER A 314 -2.13 4.10 9.46
N LEU A 315 -1.17 3.19 9.37
CA LEU A 315 -1.36 1.76 9.58
C LEU A 315 -0.41 1.27 10.68
N GLY A 316 -0.95 0.53 11.64
CA GLY A 316 -0.22 -0.30 12.57
C GLY A 316 -0.21 -1.77 12.12
N TRP A 317 -0.26 -2.69 13.04
CA TRP A 317 -0.48 -4.10 12.67
C TRP A 317 -1.95 -4.40 12.41
N PHE A 318 -2.85 -3.88 13.27
CA PHE A 318 -4.30 -4.07 13.19
C PHE A 318 -5.07 -2.77 13.06
N ILE A 319 -4.50 -1.66 13.52
CA ILE A 319 -5.16 -0.36 13.55
C ILE A 319 -4.89 0.40 12.26
N THR A 320 -5.93 0.99 11.69
CA THR A 320 -5.81 1.93 10.57
C THR A 320 -6.64 3.16 10.81
N SER A 321 -6.17 4.33 10.37
CA SER A 321 -6.96 5.56 10.34
C SER A 321 -7.91 5.62 9.13
N ASN A 322 -7.65 4.83 8.09
CA ASN A 322 -8.37 4.93 6.83
C ASN A 322 -9.83 4.50 6.96
N GLY A 323 -10.73 5.38 6.57
CA GLY A 323 -12.17 5.15 6.63
C GLY A 323 -12.80 5.32 8.01
N ILE A 324 -12.07 5.80 9.00
CA ILE A 324 -12.58 6.09 10.34
C ILE A 324 -12.69 7.61 10.48
N ALA A 325 -13.92 8.12 10.67
CA ALA A 325 -14.17 9.52 10.92
C ALA A 325 -13.90 9.88 12.39
N ASP A 326 -13.51 11.13 12.64
CA ASP A 326 -13.30 11.70 13.98
C ASP A 326 -12.29 10.89 14.81
N ALA A 327 -11.22 10.44 14.15
CA ALA A 327 -10.22 9.60 14.77
C ALA A 327 -8.96 10.40 15.13
N ASP A 328 -8.51 10.19 16.36
CA ASP A 328 -7.19 10.51 16.86
C ASP A 328 -6.37 9.23 16.94
N TYR A 329 -5.30 9.11 16.16
CA TYR A 329 -4.45 7.93 16.14
C TYR A 329 -3.01 8.26 16.50
N PHE A 330 -2.55 7.73 17.60
CA PHE A 330 -1.20 7.84 18.12
C PHE A 330 -0.39 6.58 17.81
N GLN A 331 0.82 6.73 17.28
CA GLN A 331 1.74 5.63 17.00
C GLN A 331 3.10 5.93 17.60
N GLY A 332 3.70 4.94 18.25
CA GLY A 332 5.05 4.98 18.78
C GLY A 332 5.82 3.71 18.42
N ALA A 333 7.09 3.85 18.07
CA ALA A 333 7.99 2.72 17.89
C ALA A 333 9.36 3.05 18.50
N LEU A 334 9.98 2.08 19.14
CA LEU A 334 11.33 2.15 19.66
C LEU A 334 12.10 0.91 19.24
N GLY A 335 13.15 1.11 18.46
CA GLY A 335 13.97 0.04 17.91
C GLY A 335 15.42 0.10 18.39
N VAL A 336 16.05 -1.06 18.46
CA VAL A 336 17.48 -1.21 18.79
C VAL A 336 18.13 -2.17 17.79
N ASP A 337 19.18 -1.73 17.13
CA ASP A 337 20.05 -2.56 16.30
C ASP A 337 20.98 -3.37 17.24
N ILE A 338 20.57 -4.59 17.60
CA ILE A 338 21.31 -5.47 18.51
C ILE A 338 22.64 -5.91 17.86
N LEU A 339 22.56 -6.18 16.54
CA LEU A 339 23.67 -6.48 15.64
C LEU A 339 23.42 -5.74 14.33
N ASP A 340 24.41 -5.63 13.44
CA ASP A 340 24.27 -5.00 12.12
C ASP A 340 23.14 -5.60 11.27
N ASN A 341 22.79 -6.85 11.57
CA ASN A 341 21.75 -7.62 10.85
C ASN A 341 20.59 -8.09 11.75
N LEU A 342 20.55 -7.67 13.01
CA LEU A 342 19.52 -8.05 13.97
C LEU A 342 18.95 -6.80 14.66
N ASN A 343 17.68 -6.51 14.43
CA ASN A 343 16.97 -5.40 15.04
C ASN A 343 15.77 -5.92 15.85
N PHE A 344 15.55 -5.33 17.01
CA PHE A 344 14.31 -5.48 17.77
C PHE A 344 13.58 -4.14 17.81
N THR A 345 12.27 -4.14 17.53
CA THR A 345 11.43 -2.95 17.62
C THR A 345 10.18 -3.26 18.44
N ALA A 346 9.94 -2.46 19.47
CA ALA A 346 8.66 -2.40 20.19
C ALA A 346 7.77 -1.33 19.58
N ASN A 347 6.49 -1.64 19.38
CA ASN A 347 5.51 -0.78 18.76
C ASN A 347 4.28 -0.61 19.64
N TYR A 348 3.71 0.58 19.62
CA TYR A 348 2.47 0.94 20.28
C TYR A 348 1.58 1.73 19.34
N GLY A 349 0.30 1.40 19.31
CA GLY A 349 -0.73 2.14 18.59
C GLY A 349 -1.95 2.36 19.47
N TYR A 350 -2.51 3.56 19.46
CA TYR A 350 -3.76 3.88 20.13
C TYR A 350 -4.61 4.79 19.25
N LEU A 351 -5.79 4.31 18.90
CA LEU A 351 -6.79 5.07 18.14
C LEU A 351 -8.04 5.24 18.98
N LYS A 352 -8.49 6.49 19.06
CA LYS A 352 -9.80 6.87 19.57
C LYS A 352 -10.57 7.55 18.44
N ALA A 353 -11.82 7.14 18.23
CA ALA A 353 -12.76 7.87 17.40
C ALA A 353 -14.00 8.16 18.24
N ASP A 354 -14.36 9.44 18.29
CA ASP A 354 -15.52 9.85 19.04
C ASP A 354 -16.81 9.45 18.34
N ARG A 355 -17.90 9.47 19.06
CA ARG A 355 -19.20 9.08 18.56
C ARG A 355 -19.57 9.88 17.32
N THR A 356 -19.67 9.18 16.19
CA THR A 356 -20.27 9.78 15.01
C THR A 356 -21.79 9.80 15.15
N ASP A 357 -22.43 10.89 14.76
CA ASP A 357 -23.89 10.95 14.66
C ASP A 357 -24.42 9.81 13.78
N ALA A 358 -25.69 9.39 14.00
CA ALA A 358 -26.26 8.20 13.36
C ALA A 358 -26.20 8.15 11.82
N GLY A 359 -25.87 9.25 11.15
CA GLY A 359 -25.63 9.33 9.71
C GLY A 359 -24.16 9.24 9.29
N LYS A 360 -23.21 9.31 10.23
CA LYS A 360 -21.78 9.25 9.93
C LYS A 360 -21.30 7.82 10.14
N ARG A 361 -21.13 7.09 9.06
CA ARG A 361 -20.62 5.72 9.08
C ARG A 361 -19.13 5.74 8.79
N THR A 362 -18.39 4.95 9.54
CA THR A 362 -17.02 4.60 9.14
C THR A 362 -17.10 3.63 7.97
N LEU A 363 -16.28 3.84 6.94
CA LEU A 363 -16.17 2.93 5.80
C LEU A 363 -15.32 1.69 6.12
N SER A 364 -14.79 1.62 7.33
CA SER A 364 -14.12 0.44 7.84
C SER A 364 -15.11 -0.73 7.96
N SER A 365 -14.68 -1.94 7.66
CA SER A 365 -15.43 -3.18 7.91
C SER A 365 -15.82 -3.37 9.39
N ARG A 366 -15.26 -2.57 10.28
CA ARG A 366 -15.58 -2.49 11.71
C ARG A 366 -16.57 -1.36 11.95
N LEU A 367 -17.79 -1.52 11.45
CA LEU A 367 -18.88 -0.55 11.56
C LEU A 367 -19.16 -0.18 12.99
N ILE A 368 -19.00 1.11 13.32
CA ILE A 368 -19.35 1.68 14.60
C ILE A 368 -20.63 2.49 14.40
N THR A 369 -21.73 1.96 14.86
CA THR A 369 -22.98 2.69 14.85
C THR A 369 -23.14 3.48 16.15
N GLY A 370 -22.83 4.77 16.12
CA GLY A 370 -23.21 5.70 17.18
C GLY A 370 -22.48 5.56 18.53
N ASN A 371 -21.37 4.83 18.60
CA ASN A 371 -20.60 4.62 19.83
C ASN A 371 -19.12 5.03 19.65
N GLU A 372 -18.50 5.44 20.74
CA GLU A 372 -17.05 5.67 20.79
C GLU A 372 -16.29 4.39 20.42
N LEU A 373 -15.29 4.50 19.55
CA LEU A 373 -14.32 3.44 19.25
C LEU A 373 -13.02 3.73 19.98
N LYS A 374 -12.47 2.73 20.65
CA LYS A 374 -11.09 2.71 21.14
C LYS A 374 -10.40 1.45 20.65
N GLN A 375 -9.23 1.61 20.05
CA GLN A 375 -8.37 0.52 19.62
C GLN A 375 -6.98 0.73 20.20
N GLN A 376 -6.36 -0.35 20.65
CA GLN A 376 -5.01 -0.35 21.18
C GLN A 376 -4.27 -1.56 20.66
N GLU A 377 -3.01 -1.38 20.27
CA GLU A 377 -2.11 -2.47 19.93
C GLU A 377 -0.74 -2.26 20.55
N VAL A 378 -0.16 -3.37 21.01
CA VAL A 378 1.23 -3.42 21.48
C VAL A 378 1.88 -4.64 20.88
N TYR A 379 3.00 -4.49 20.20
CA TYR A 379 3.72 -5.63 19.64
C TYR A 379 5.22 -5.40 19.57
N GLY A 380 5.97 -6.50 19.70
CA GLY A 380 7.40 -6.57 19.44
C GLY A 380 7.68 -7.25 18.11
N GLN A 381 8.72 -6.80 17.44
CA GLN A 381 9.22 -7.44 16.22
C GLN A 381 10.72 -7.60 16.30
N LEU A 382 11.18 -8.84 16.12
CA LEU A 382 12.60 -9.17 15.94
C LEU A 382 12.83 -9.42 14.45
N THR A 383 13.66 -8.61 13.82
CA THR A 383 13.99 -8.72 12.39
C THR A 383 15.43 -9.16 12.23
N TYR A 384 15.67 -10.25 11.49
CA TYR A 384 16.98 -10.77 11.18
C TYR A 384 17.22 -10.82 9.67
N LYS A 385 18.24 -10.10 9.22
CA LYS A 385 18.72 -10.11 7.83
C LYS A 385 19.81 -11.18 7.72
N MET A 386 19.42 -12.40 7.33
CA MET A 386 20.34 -13.54 7.22
C MET A 386 21.39 -13.34 6.13
N SER A 387 21.00 -12.65 5.05
CA SER A 387 21.88 -12.25 3.96
C SER A 387 21.34 -10.99 3.27
N LYS A 388 22.04 -10.52 2.23
CA LYS A 388 21.57 -9.41 1.38
C LYS A 388 20.17 -9.68 0.80
N ASN A 389 19.83 -10.93 0.55
CA ASN A 389 18.65 -11.37 -0.20
C ASN A 389 17.64 -12.15 0.66
N LEU A 390 17.98 -12.52 1.89
CA LEU A 390 17.13 -13.33 2.77
C LEU A 390 16.92 -12.65 4.10
N SER A 391 15.69 -12.39 4.44
CA SER A 391 15.29 -11.80 5.72
C SER A 391 14.16 -12.60 6.38
N THR A 392 14.13 -12.56 7.70
CA THR A 392 13.03 -13.10 8.50
C THR A 392 12.65 -12.12 9.58
N TYR A 393 11.40 -12.18 10.02
CA TYR A 393 11.00 -11.56 11.27
C TYR A 393 10.03 -12.42 12.05
N LEU A 394 10.12 -12.28 13.37
CA LEU A 394 9.14 -12.76 14.32
C LEU A 394 8.45 -11.56 14.93
N ARG A 395 7.12 -11.55 14.94
CA ARG A 395 6.28 -10.51 15.55
C ARG A 395 5.31 -11.17 16.51
N TYR A 396 5.16 -10.58 17.68
CA TYR A 396 4.15 -11.01 18.67
C TYR A 396 3.59 -9.80 19.40
N GLY A 397 2.31 -9.82 19.70
CA GLY A 397 1.64 -8.75 20.43
C GLY A 397 0.16 -8.97 20.64
N ASN A 398 -0.48 -7.95 21.20
CA ASN A 398 -1.91 -7.95 21.52
C ASN A 398 -2.61 -6.77 20.84
N PHE A 399 -3.84 -7.00 20.42
CA PHE A 399 -4.76 -5.98 19.92
C PHE A 399 -6.07 -6.02 20.70
N GLU A 400 -6.47 -4.86 21.23
CA GLU A 400 -7.72 -4.67 21.94
C GLU A 400 -8.62 -3.68 21.22
N GLN A 401 -9.94 -3.98 21.12
CA GLN A 401 -10.95 -3.05 20.64
C GLN A 401 -12.10 -2.93 21.63
N LYS A 402 -12.50 -1.67 21.89
CA LYS A 402 -13.72 -1.33 22.65
C LYS A 402 -14.66 -0.49 21.79
N VAL A 403 -15.93 -0.80 21.86
CA VAL A 403 -17.02 -0.05 21.24
C VAL A 403 -18.03 0.33 22.31
N GLY A 404 -18.31 1.63 22.50
CA GLY A 404 -19.19 2.12 23.54
C GLY A 404 -18.77 1.71 24.95
N GLY A 405 -17.46 1.62 25.21
CA GLY A 405 -16.89 1.16 26.48
C GLY A 405 -16.83 -0.36 26.67
N THR A 406 -17.50 -1.14 25.82
CA THR A 406 -17.47 -2.61 25.90
C THR A 406 -16.35 -3.18 25.05
N LYS A 407 -15.50 -4.02 25.67
CA LYS A 407 -14.46 -4.77 24.94
C LYS A 407 -15.10 -5.84 24.07
N ASN A 408 -14.85 -5.80 22.77
CA ASN A 408 -15.38 -6.74 21.81
C ASN A 408 -14.31 -7.49 20.99
N ILE A 409 -13.05 -7.08 21.11
CA ILE A 409 -11.89 -7.82 20.61
C ILE A 409 -10.80 -7.74 21.68
N ASP A 410 -10.16 -8.87 21.96
CA ASP A 410 -8.96 -9.00 22.77
C ASP A 410 -8.14 -10.14 22.18
N GLN A 411 -7.23 -9.78 21.27
CA GLN A 411 -6.59 -10.73 20.37
C GLN A 411 -5.07 -10.72 20.56
N ASP A 412 -4.54 -11.86 20.96
CA ASP A 412 -3.13 -12.14 20.84
C ASP A 412 -2.80 -12.55 19.41
N ALA A 413 -1.66 -12.12 18.92
CA ALA A 413 -1.24 -12.37 17.56
C ALA A 413 0.25 -12.69 17.48
N GLY A 414 0.58 -13.70 16.68
CA GLY A 414 1.93 -14.08 16.32
C GLY A 414 2.10 -14.15 14.80
N ARG A 415 3.27 -13.74 14.31
CA ARG A 415 3.64 -13.88 12.90
C ARG A 415 5.11 -14.22 12.76
N LEU A 416 5.39 -15.22 11.95
CA LEU A 416 6.72 -15.49 11.41
C LEU A 416 6.68 -15.26 9.90
N GLN A 417 7.61 -14.49 9.38
CA GLN A 417 7.76 -14.32 7.92
C GLN A 417 9.21 -14.59 7.53
N VAL A 418 9.38 -15.31 6.43
CA VAL A 418 10.65 -15.46 5.73
C VAL A 418 10.47 -14.93 4.32
N ALA A 419 11.35 -14.03 3.89
CA ALA A 419 11.31 -13.41 2.58
C ALA A 419 12.66 -13.51 1.89
N TYR A 420 12.67 -14.10 0.70
CA TYR A 420 13.80 -14.15 -0.19
C TYR A 420 13.55 -13.27 -1.42
N THR A 421 14.54 -12.46 -1.79
CA THR A 421 14.49 -11.61 -2.99
C THR A 421 15.69 -11.94 -3.88
N PHE A 422 15.50 -11.96 -5.18
CA PHE A 422 16.55 -12.27 -6.16
C PHE A 422 16.51 -11.37 -7.39
#